data_778a0881d5db5598268bd293b34a2870
#
_entry.id   778a0881d5db5598268bd293b34a2870
#
_cell.length_a   1.000
_cell.length_b   1.000
_cell.length_c   1.000
_cell.angle_alpha   90.00
_cell.angle_beta   90.00
_cell.angle_gamma   90.00
#
_symmetry.space_group_name_H-M   'P 1'
#
loop_
_entity.id
_entity.type
_entity.pdbx_description
1 polymer ?
#
loop_
_entity_poly.entity_id
_entity_poly.type
_entity_poly.pdbx_seq_one_letter_code
_entity_poly.pdbx_strand_id
1 'polypeptide(L)'
;AGGALSAMFSIGGDEELTKGAKKENRFNPIVKFLGPFTVNSGSRTHKITLPMYVGSVRVMVVAGQDRAYGNAEKTVPVTSPVMILPTLPRSAGAGEDITLPVNVFVMEDGINNVNVSVRCEGPVAINGSASQTLSFGKKGEQMTRFSLNTSGEGFAKVTISADGNGHKMTETINLEVVNRSPEIVSVQDALIGKGETKSFSFKPFAADDRCGLRVEASGYPSIDWDALFSFIGNYQHSCSEQLAARG
;
A
#
# COMPACT_ATOMS: atom_id res chain seq x y z
N ALA A 1 1.36 23.19 -18.32
CA ALA A 1 0.79 24.33 -17.59
C ALA A 1 -0.51 23.97 -16.82
N GLY A 2 -0.66 22.71 -16.38
CA GLY A 2 -1.86 22.24 -15.65
C GLY A 2 -1.66 22.06 -14.12
N GLY A 3 -0.46 22.23 -13.62
CA GLY A 3 -0.16 21.99 -12.20
C GLY A 3 -0.44 23.17 -11.25
N ALA A 4 -0.55 24.38 -11.76
CA ALA A 4 -0.71 25.58 -10.93
C ALA A 4 -2.17 25.92 -10.57
N LEU A 5 -3.15 25.38 -11.30
CA LEU A 5 -4.57 25.64 -11.02
C LEU A 5 -5.17 24.72 -9.97
N SER A 6 -4.60 23.52 -9.77
CA SER A 6 -5.05 22.58 -8.73
C SER A 6 -4.69 23.07 -7.31
N ALA A 7 -3.61 23.83 -7.16
CA ALA A 7 -3.19 24.39 -5.87
C ALA A 7 -4.00 25.63 -5.43
N MET A 8 -4.78 26.24 -6.33
CA MET A 8 -5.58 27.42 -6.02
C MET A 8 -6.98 27.14 -5.48
N PHE A 9 -7.40 25.88 -5.49
CA PHE A 9 -8.73 25.47 -5.03
C PHE A 9 -8.72 24.52 -3.82
N SER A 10 -7.60 24.35 -3.13
CA SER A 10 -7.61 23.72 -1.82
C SER A 10 -8.24 24.67 -0.81
N ILE A 11 -9.51 24.50 -0.56
CA ILE A 11 -10.21 25.13 0.57
C ILE A 11 -9.55 24.59 1.83
N GLY A 12 -9.04 25.53 2.66
CA GLY A 12 -8.26 25.19 3.85
C GLY A 12 -8.89 24.10 4.72
N GLY A 13 -8.08 23.16 5.14
CA GLY A 13 -8.43 22.05 6.02
C GLY A 13 -8.17 20.64 5.49
N ASP A 14 -8.14 20.45 4.17
CA ASP A 14 -8.03 19.10 3.58
C ASP A 14 -6.60 18.63 3.27
N GLU A 15 -5.59 19.50 3.31
CA GLU A 15 -4.21 19.11 2.98
C GLU A 15 -3.53 18.20 4.02
N GLU A 16 -3.94 18.25 5.28
CA GLU A 16 -3.35 17.40 6.32
C GLU A 16 -3.94 15.98 6.37
N LEU A 17 -5.15 15.76 5.89
CA LEU A 17 -5.74 14.44 5.75
C LEU A 17 -4.98 13.54 4.74
N THR A 18 -4.18 14.14 3.88
CA THR A 18 -3.36 13.41 2.89
C THR A 18 -1.92 13.15 3.32
N LYS A 19 -1.45 13.75 4.42
CA LYS A 19 -0.07 13.56 4.92
C LYS A 19 0.13 12.27 5.73
N GLY A 20 -0.94 11.63 6.18
CA GLY A 20 -0.88 10.46 7.06
C GLY A 20 -0.66 9.12 6.36
N ALA A 21 -0.98 8.99 5.11
CA ALA A 21 -0.71 7.77 4.34
C ALA A 21 -0.21 8.16 2.96
N LYS A 22 1.08 8.00 2.70
CA LYS A 22 1.56 7.82 1.33
C LYS A 22 0.77 6.63 0.79
N LYS A 23 -0.30 6.89 0.05
CA LYS A 23 -0.97 5.86 -0.75
C LYS A 23 0.11 5.34 -1.69
N GLU A 24 0.75 4.23 -1.33
CA GLU A 24 1.68 3.57 -2.22
C GLU A 24 0.94 3.25 -3.52
N ASN A 25 1.49 3.78 -4.59
CA ASN A 25 0.91 3.55 -5.90
C ASN A 25 1.18 2.08 -6.24
N ARG A 26 0.14 1.25 -6.26
CA ARG A 26 0.22 -0.18 -6.54
C ARG A 26 0.90 -0.50 -7.87
N PHE A 27 0.84 0.44 -8.79
CA PHE A 27 1.48 0.37 -10.09
C PHE A 27 2.45 1.54 -10.16
N ASN A 28 3.73 1.27 -9.95
CA ASN A 28 4.76 2.28 -10.10
C ASN A 28 4.83 2.71 -11.57
N PRO A 29 4.43 3.95 -11.91
CA PRO A 29 4.54 4.42 -13.27
C PRO A 29 6.02 4.45 -13.67
N ILE A 30 6.33 3.95 -14.86
CA ILE A 30 7.67 4.07 -15.41
C ILE A 30 7.76 5.44 -16.08
N VAL A 31 8.51 6.33 -15.46
CA VAL A 31 8.85 7.64 -16.01
C VAL A 31 10.37 7.73 -16.12
N LYS A 32 10.88 7.89 -17.33
CA LYS A 32 12.32 8.11 -17.61
C LYS A 32 12.47 9.33 -18.46
N PHE A 33 13.28 10.26 -18.01
CA PHE A 33 13.71 11.41 -18.78
C PHE A 33 15.13 11.15 -19.31
N LEU A 34 15.34 11.43 -20.59
CA LEU A 34 16.63 11.34 -21.27
C LEU A 34 16.89 12.66 -21.99
N GLY A 35 18.01 13.28 -21.72
CA GLY A 35 18.38 14.51 -22.40
C GLY A 35 18.84 15.60 -21.44
N PRO A 36 19.05 16.83 -21.95
CA PRO A 36 19.04 17.19 -23.36
C PRO A 36 20.21 16.57 -24.15
N PHE A 37 20.02 16.35 -25.44
CA PHE A 37 21.06 15.84 -26.35
C PHE A 37 21.21 16.77 -27.54
N THR A 38 22.45 17.03 -27.94
CA THR A 38 22.74 17.77 -29.18
C THR A 38 22.87 16.77 -30.34
N VAL A 39 22.17 17.07 -31.42
CA VAL A 39 22.25 16.32 -32.68
C VAL A 39 22.71 17.29 -33.77
N ASN A 40 24.00 17.16 -34.20
CA ASN A 40 24.58 18.10 -35.16
C ASN A 40 24.19 17.77 -36.61
N SER A 41 23.99 16.48 -36.91
CA SER A 41 23.48 16.00 -38.21
C SER A 41 23.08 14.52 -38.09
N GLY A 42 22.13 14.09 -38.91
CA GLY A 42 21.71 12.68 -39.00
C GLY A 42 20.78 12.25 -37.87
N SER A 43 20.98 11.06 -37.32
CA SER A 43 20.14 10.45 -36.29
C SER A 43 20.95 10.04 -35.06
N ARG A 44 20.32 10.00 -33.92
CA ARG A 44 20.91 9.49 -32.67
C ARG A 44 19.98 8.44 -32.08
N THR A 45 20.57 7.28 -31.76
CA THR A 45 19.84 6.17 -31.13
C THR A 45 20.11 6.11 -29.64
N HIS A 46 19.07 5.92 -28.86
CA HIS A 46 19.14 5.74 -27.42
C HIS A 46 18.57 4.39 -27.02
N LYS A 47 19.32 3.64 -26.22
CA LYS A 47 18.83 2.42 -25.58
C LYS A 47 18.22 2.74 -24.22
N ILE A 48 17.00 2.27 -24.00
CA ILE A 48 16.28 2.41 -22.71
C ILE A 48 15.98 1.00 -22.21
N THR A 49 16.54 0.66 -21.05
CA THR A 49 16.16 -0.58 -20.37
C THR A 49 14.92 -0.31 -19.53
N LEU A 50 13.86 -1.03 -19.82
CA LEU A 50 12.64 -1.02 -19.02
C LEU A 50 12.80 -2.05 -17.91
N PRO A 51 12.31 -1.76 -16.66
CA PRO A 51 12.11 -2.81 -15.67
C PRO A 51 11.05 -3.79 -16.16
N MET A 52 10.81 -4.86 -15.43
CA MET A 52 9.68 -5.75 -15.73
C MET A 52 8.38 -4.94 -15.70
N TYR A 53 7.77 -4.83 -16.85
CA TYR A 53 6.57 -4.03 -17.05
C TYR A 53 5.74 -4.64 -18.17
N VAL A 54 4.44 -4.63 -17.97
CA VAL A 54 3.47 -5.08 -18.96
C VAL A 54 2.43 -3.98 -19.15
N GLY A 55 2.18 -3.67 -20.40
CA GLY A 55 1.26 -2.60 -20.77
C GLY A 55 1.72 -1.87 -22.00
N SER A 56 1.71 -0.54 -21.99
CA SER A 56 2.22 0.27 -23.10
C SER A 56 3.09 1.42 -22.57
N VAL A 57 4.15 1.70 -23.29
CA VAL A 57 5.06 2.82 -23.02
C VAL A 57 4.84 3.89 -24.08
N ARG A 58 4.57 5.11 -23.62
CA ARG A 58 4.51 6.29 -24.47
C ARG A 58 5.88 6.93 -24.54
N VAL A 59 6.49 6.91 -25.71
CA VAL A 59 7.75 7.59 -25.98
C VAL A 59 7.41 8.97 -26.55
N MET A 60 7.94 10.01 -25.93
CA MET A 60 7.76 11.39 -26.34
C MET A 60 9.13 12.02 -26.63
N VAL A 61 9.24 12.69 -27.74
CA VAL A 61 10.47 13.40 -28.15
C VAL A 61 10.11 14.86 -28.39
N VAL A 62 10.88 15.76 -27.84
CA VAL A 62 10.80 17.19 -28.13
C VAL A 62 12.14 17.64 -28.67
N ALA A 63 12.14 18.33 -29.78
CA ALA A 63 13.33 18.90 -30.41
C ALA A 63 13.16 20.40 -30.61
N GLY A 64 14.26 21.14 -30.50
CA GLY A 64 14.28 22.57 -30.76
C GLY A 64 15.59 22.97 -31.40
N GLN A 65 15.54 23.89 -32.36
CA GLN A 65 16.69 24.55 -32.96
C GLN A 65 16.33 26.02 -33.24
N ASP A 66 17.07 26.92 -32.66
CA ASP A 66 16.85 28.36 -32.73
C ASP A 66 15.41 28.73 -32.29
N ARG A 67 14.55 29.09 -33.25
CA ARG A 67 13.14 29.42 -33.02
C ARG A 67 12.17 28.35 -33.49
N ALA A 68 12.67 27.23 -34.00
CA ALA A 68 11.87 26.12 -34.47
C ALA A 68 11.78 25.04 -33.38
N TYR A 69 10.58 24.52 -33.13
CA TYR A 69 10.30 23.46 -32.17
C TYR A 69 9.46 22.39 -32.85
N GLY A 70 9.70 21.16 -32.49
CA GLY A 70 8.92 20.02 -32.92
C GLY A 70 8.77 18.99 -31.83
N ASN A 71 7.72 18.22 -31.90
CA ASN A 71 7.50 17.07 -31.03
C ASN A 71 7.02 15.88 -31.84
N ALA A 72 7.27 14.70 -31.31
CA ALA A 72 6.72 13.45 -31.81
C ALA A 72 6.46 12.52 -30.63
N GLU A 73 5.46 11.67 -30.77
CA GLU A 73 5.15 10.66 -29.78
C GLU A 73 4.76 9.33 -30.44
N LYS A 74 5.06 8.25 -29.75
CA LYS A 74 4.65 6.91 -30.16
C LYS A 74 4.38 6.05 -28.93
N THR A 75 3.24 5.37 -28.94
CA THR A 75 2.91 4.34 -27.94
C THR A 75 3.34 2.99 -28.46
N VAL A 76 4.09 2.25 -27.62
CA VAL A 76 4.62 0.92 -27.94
C VAL A 76 4.11 -0.06 -26.88
N PRO A 77 3.43 -1.15 -27.27
CA PRO A 77 3.05 -2.20 -26.35
C PRO A 77 4.29 -2.92 -25.82
N VAL A 78 4.28 -3.26 -24.54
CA VAL A 78 5.33 -4.02 -23.86
C VAL A 78 4.68 -5.27 -23.29
N THR A 79 5.13 -6.42 -23.76
CA THR A 79 4.62 -7.74 -23.35
C THR A 79 5.77 -8.64 -22.91
N SER A 80 5.45 -9.64 -22.11
CA SER A 80 6.37 -10.71 -21.72
C SER A 80 5.78 -12.06 -22.12
N PRO A 81 6.60 -13.07 -22.47
CA PRO A 81 6.12 -14.42 -22.78
C PRO A 81 5.30 -15.05 -21.65
N VAL A 82 5.66 -14.75 -20.40
CA VAL A 82 4.89 -15.10 -19.19
C VAL A 82 4.54 -13.81 -18.45
N MET A 83 3.29 -13.69 -18.05
CA MET A 83 2.78 -12.55 -17.30
C MET A 83 1.96 -13.04 -16.11
N ILE A 84 1.98 -12.28 -15.01
CA ILE A 84 1.16 -12.52 -13.84
C ILE A 84 0.39 -11.26 -13.46
N LEU A 85 -0.81 -11.48 -12.97
CA LEU A 85 -1.66 -10.44 -12.38
C LEU A 85 -2.17 -10.92 -11.03
N PRO A 86 -1.41 -10.71 -9.96
CA PRO A 86 -1.85 -11.02 -8.60
C PRO A 86 -2.78 -9.94 -8.08
N THR A 87 -3.74 -10.33 -7.24
CA THR A 87 -4.68 -9.40 -6.64
C THR A 87 -4.76 -9.60 -5.13
N LEU A 88 -4.51 -8.54 -4.37
CA LEU A 88 -4.69 -8.49 -2.92
C LEU A 88 -5.45 -7.22 -2.51
N PRO A 89 -6.15 -7.22 -1.38
CA PRO A 89 -6.69 -6.00 -0.79
C PRO A 89 -5.55 -5.05 -0.41
N ARG A 90 -5.83 -3.77 -0.26
CA ARG A 90 -4.84 -2.77 0.19
C ARG A 90 -4.50 -2.93 1.67
N SER A 91 -5.48 -3.35 2.46
CA SER A 91 -5.32 -3.61 3.88
C SER A 91 -6.14 -4.83 4.29
N ALA A 92 -5.69 -5.51 5.32
CA ALA A 92 -6.37 -6.62 5.96
C ALA A 92 -6.38 -6.44 7.47
N GLY A 93 -7.28 -7.09 8.17
CA GLY A 93 -7.27 -7.15 9.63
C GLY A 93 -6.19 -8.12 10.13
N ALA A 94 -5.73 -7.93 11.36
CA ALA A 94 -4.86 -8.89 12.01
C ALA A 94 -5.63 -10.19 12.33
N GLY A 95 -5.04 -11.35 12.03
CA GLY A 95 -5.65 -12.67 12.22
C GLY A 95 -6.65 -13.08 11.13
N GLU A 96 -6.69 -12.39 10.00
CA GLU A 96 -7.54 -12.75 8.87
C GLU A 96 -6.88 -13.77 7.94
N ASP A 97 -7.69 -14.69 7.41
CA ASP A 97 -7.32 -15.54 6.28
C ASP A 97 -7.71 -14.85 4.98
N ILE A 98 -6.73 -14.62 4.12
CA ILE A 98 -6.90 -13.97 2.83
C ILE A 98 -6.51 -14.91 1.69
N THR A 99 -7.25 -14.81 0.60
CA THR A 99 -6.90 -15.50 -0.65
C THR A 99 -6.17 -14.55 -1.58
N LEU A 100 -5.04 -15.01 -2.13
CA LEU A 100 -4.29 -14.34 -3.19
C LEU A 100 -4.59 -15.07 -4.51
N PRO A 101 -5.51 -14.58 -5.35
CA PRO A 101 -5.64 -15.04 -6.72
C PRO A 101 -4.51 -14.48 -7.57
N VAL A 102 -3.95 -15.33 -8.42
CA VAL A 102 -2.89 -15.00 -9.38
C VAL A 102 -3.32 -15.49 -10.75
N ASN A 103 -3.65 -14.56 -11.65
CA ASN A 103 -3.85 -14.88 -13.05
C ASN A 103 -2.49 -14.97 -13.73
N VAL A 104 -2.28 -16.05 -14.45
CA VAL A 104 -1.05 -16.34 -15.20
C VAL A 104 -1.39 -16.40 -16.68
N PHE A 105 -0.69 -15.60 -17.46
CA PHE A 105 -0.86 -15.53 -18.91
C PHE A 105 0.38 -16.05 -19.61
N VAL A 106 0.18 -16.97 -20.55
CA VAL A 106 1.21 -17.45 -21.48
C VAL A 106 0.92 -16.84 -22.85
N MET A 107 1.82 -16.01 -23.34
CA MET A 107 1.66 -15.22 -24.56
C MET A 107 2.42 -15.79 -25.75
N GLU A 108 3.31 -16.78 -25.52
CA GLU A 108 4.11 -17.44 -26.56
C GLU A 108 3.90 -18.96 -26.55
N ASP A 109 4.07 -19.57 -27.71
CA ASP A 109 4.01 -21.04 -27.84
C ASP A 109 5.28 -21.69 -27.26
N GLY A 110 5.18 -22.94 -26.83
CA GLY A 110 6.31 -23.69 -26.27
C GLY A 110 6.48 -23.55 -24.76
N ILE A 111 5.67 -22.76 -24.09
CA ILE A 111 5.63 -22.68 -22.63
C ILE A 111 4.53 -23.58 -22.12
N ASN A 112 4.90 -24.80 -21.73
CA ASN A 112 3.93 -25.84 -21.32
C ASN A 112 3.64 -25.84 -19.82
N ASN A 113 4.59 -25.38 -19.01
CA ASN A 113 4.45 -25.32 -17.57
C ASN A 113 4.96 -23.98 -17.04
N VAL A 114 4.21 -23.41 -16.11
CA VAL A 114 4.61 -22.21 -15.38
C VAL A 114 4.57 -22.52 -13.89
N ASN A 115 5.70 -22.39 -13.23
CA ASN A 115 5.80 -22.51 -11.79
C ASN A 115 5.58 -21.13 -11.15
N VAL A 116 4.55 -21.04 -10.32
CA VAL A 116 4.21 -19.82 -9.59
C VAL A 116 4.56 -20.03 -8.13
N SER A 117 5.37 -19.12 -7.59
CA SER A 117 5.79 -19.14 -6.18
C SER A 117 5.46 -17.83 -5.49
N VAL A 118 5.18 -17.91 -4.20
CA VAL A 118 4.86 -16.76 -3.34
C VAL A 118 5.83 -16.72 -2.17
N ARG A 119 6.28 -15.54 -1.83
CA ARG A 119 7.08 -15.25 -0.64
C ARG A 119 6.45 -14.09 0.11
N CYS A 120 6.32 -14.23 1.43
CA CYS A 120 5.80 -13.20 2.32
C CYS A 120 6.88 -12.70 3.26
N GLU A 121 6.86 -11.40 3.56
CA GLU A 121 7.68 -10.71 4.55
C GLU A 121 6.77 -9.82 5.39
N GLY A 122 7.06 -9.69 6.69
CA GLY A 122 6.22 -8.93 7.64
C GLY A 122 5.09 -9.76 8.23
N PRO A 123 4.00 -9.13 8.69
CA PRO A 123 2.92 -9.79 9.43
C PRO A 123 1.95 -10.59 8.56
N VAL A 124 2.46 -11.28 7.53
CA VAL A 124 1.70 -12.19 6.66
C VAL A 124 2.50 -13.46 6.43
N ALA A 125 1.85 -14.58 6.54
CA ALA A 125 2.41 -15.91 6.29
C ALA A 125 1.59 -16.67 5.23
N ILE A 126 2.24 -17.61 4.54
CA ILE A 126 1.56 -18.51 3.61
C ILE A 126 0.94 -19.66 4.41
N ASN A 127 -0.33 -19.90 4.18
CA ASN A 127 -1.04 -21.06 4.73
C ASN A 127 -1.19 -22.10 3.64
N GLY A 128 -0.34 -23.14 3.69
CA GLY A 128 -0.29 -24.21 2.70
C GLY A 128 0.92 -24.15 1.77
N SER A 129 0.72 -24.51 0.50
CA SER A 129 1.82 -24.56 -0.48
C SER A 129 2.24 -23.16 -0.94
N ALA A 130 3.53 -22.88 -0.86
CA ALA A 130 4.13 -21.64 -1.36
C ALA A 130 4.38 -21.67 -2.88
N SER A 131 4.16 -22.78 -3.56
CA SER A 131 4.42 -22.93 -4.99
C SER A 131 3.39 -23.85 -5.64
N GLN A 132 2.99 -23.49 -6.86
CA GLN A 132 2.07 -24.26 -7.68
C GLN A 132 2.51 -24.24 -9.14
N THR A 133 2.36 -25.38 -9.82
CA THR A 133 2.68 -25.46 -11.25
C THR A 133 1.40 -25.52 -12.06
N LEU A 134 1.27 -24.63 -13.03
CA LEU A 134 0.19 -24.58 -14.00
C LEU A 134 0.64 -25.17 -15.33
N SER A 135 -0.17 -26.04 -15.92
CA SER A 135 0.12 -26.67 -17.21
C SER A 135 -0.68 -25.99 -18.32
N PHE A 136 0.01 -25.55 -19.37
CA PHE A 136 -0.57 -24.89 -20.53
C PHE A 136 -0.40 -25.76 -21.77
N GLY A 137 -1.48 -26.16 -22.40
CA GLY A 137 -1.44 -26.85 -23.70
C GLY A 137 -1.31 -25.92 -24.90
N LYS A 138 -1.54 -24.63 -24.71
CA LYS A 138 -1.49 -23.54 -25.69
C LYS A 138 -1.41 -22.19 -24.97
N LYS A 139 -1.12 -21.13 -25.71
CA LYS A 139 -1.28 -19.76 -25.20
C LYS A 139 -2.65 -19.57 -24.55
N GLY A 140 -2.66 -18.84 -23.44
CA GLY A 140 -3.89 -18.59 -22.71
C GLY A 140 -3.65 -18.10 -21.30
N GLU A 141 -4.73 -18.12 -20.55
CA GLU A 141 -4.79 -17.67 -19.15
C GLU A 141 -5.23 -18.82 -18.26
N GLN A 142 -4.61 -18.94 -17.10
CA GLN A 142 -5.06 -19.78 -15.99
C GLN A 142 -4.91 -19.03 -14.68
N MET A 143 -5.78 -19.36 -13.73
CA MET A 143 -5.73 -18.76 -12.39
C MET A 143 -5.33 -19.81 -11.35
N THR A 144 -4.43 -19.41 -10.46
CA THR A 144 -4.13 -20.15 -9.24
C THR A 144 -4.44 -19.30 -8.01
N ARG A 145 -4.54 -19.93 -6.83
CA ARG A 145 -4.83 -19.25 -5.57
C ARG A 145 -3.89 -19.73 -4.48
N PHE A 146 -3.43 -18.79 -3.68
CA PHE A 146 -2.66 -19.05 -2.48
C PHE A 146 -3.44 -18.55 -1.27
N SER A 147 -3.40 -19.31 -0.18
CA SER A 147 -3.97 -18.87 1.09
C SER A 147 -2.91 -18.21 1.92
N LEU A 148 -3.23 -17.04 2.46
CA LEU A 148 -2.36 -16.27 3.32
C LEU A 148 -3.07 -16.05 4.65
N ASN A 149 -2.33 -15.99 5.74
CA ASN A 149 -2.81 -15.63 7.06
C ASN A 149 -2.07 -14.40 7.56
N THR A 150 -2.79 -13.45 8.12
CA THR A 150 -2.23 -12.23 8.71
C THR A 150 -2.02 -12.42 10.21
N SER A 151 -0.93 -11.89 10.73
CA SER A 151 -0.62 -11.94 12.16
C SER A 151 -0.04 -10.59 12.62
N GLY A 152 -0.66 -9.97 13.61
CA GLY A 152 -0.18 -8.67 14.10
C GLY A 152 -0.43 -7.53 13.14
N GLU A 153 0.05 -6.35 13.50
CA GLU A 153 -0.10 -5.11 12.73
C GLU A 153 1.21 -4.74 12.04
N GLY A 154 1.12 -4.00 10.94
CA GLY A 154 2.28 -3.49 10.22
C GLY A 154 2.19 -3.66 8.72
N PHE A 155 3.30 -3.41 8.04
CA PHE A 155 3.40 -3.54 6.59
C PHE A 155 3.97 -4.91 6.22
N ALA A 156 3.26 -5.60 5.36
CA ALA A 156 3.69 -6.85 4.75
C ALA A 156 4.04 -6.64 3.28
N LYS A 157 5.00 -7.43 2.82
CA LYS A 157 5.42 -7.47 1.42
C LYS A 157 5.21 -8.88 0.87
N VAL A 158 4.38 -8.99 -0.14
CA VAL A 158 4.08 -10.26 -0.80
C VAL A 158 4.71 -10.24 -2.19
N THR A 159 5.67 -11.11 -2.42
CA THR A 159 6.38 -11.24 -3.70
C THR A 159 5.90 -12.50 -4.40
N ILE A 160 5.39 -12.36 -5.60
CA ILE A 160 4.91 -13.43 -6.46
C ILE A 160 5.86 -13.56 -7.64
N SER A 161 6.36 -14.76 -7.90
CA SER A 161 7.24 -15.04 -9.03
C SER A 161 6.67 -16.16 -9.88
N ALA A 162 6.70 -15.99 -11.19
CA ALA A 162 6.35 -17.01 -12.16
C ALA A 162 7.56 -17.32 -13.05
N ASP A 163 7.80 -18.58 -13.31
CA ASP A 163 8.85 -19.06 -14.20
C ASP A 163 8.26 -20.08 -15.17
N GLY A 164 8.35 -19.77 -16.45
CA GLY A 164 7.92 -20.66 -17.54
C GLY A 164 8.98 -20.69 -18.63
N ASN A 165 9.63 -21.86 -18.82
CA ASN A 165 10.66 -22.07 -19.84
C ASN A 165 11.81 -21.03 -19.80
N GLY A 166 12.23 -20.62 -18.59
CA GLY A 166 13.27 -19.60 -18.38
C GLY A 166 12.80 -18.14 -18.45
N HIS A 167 11.55 -17.92 -18.80
CA HIS A 167 10.93 -16.58 -18.74
C HIS A 167 10.39 -16.35 -17.33
N LYS A 168 11.03 -15.42 -16.62
CA LYS A 168 10.67 -15.08 -15.24
C LYS A 168 9.95 -13.76 -15.18
N MET A 169 8.89 -13.71 -14.38
CA MET A 169 8.23 -12.49 -13.98
C MET A 169 8.06 -12.46 -12.47
N THR A 170 8.26 -11.30 -11.89
CA THR A 170 8.10 -11.09 -10.44
C THR A 170 7.29 -9.82 -10.21
N GLU A 171 6.30 -9.93 -9.35
CA GLU A 171 5.46 -8.82 -8.90
C GLU A 171 5.52 -8.75 -7.38
N THR A 172 5.52 -7.55 -6.84
CA THR A 172 5.54 -7.32 -5.40
C THR A 172 4.38 -6.43 -5.01
N ILE A 173 3.59 -6.88 -4.04
CA ILE A 173 2.45 -6.15 -3.50
C ILE A 173 2.71 -5.87 -2.02
N ASN A 174 2.50 -4.62 -1.64
CA ASN A 174 2.49 -4.22 -0.24
C ASN A 174 1.07 -4.33 0.30
N LEU A 175 0.94 -4.90 1.49
CA LEU A 175 -0.30 -5.08 2.22
C LEU A 175 -0.13 -4.47 3.60
N GLU A 176 -1.02 -3.58 3.97
CA GLU A 176 -1.09 -3.04 5.32
C GLU A 176 -1.97 -3.93 6.18
N VAL A 177 -1.43 -4.44 7.28
CA VAL A 177 -2.20 -5.20 8.27
C VAL A 177 -2.51 -4.26 9.44
N VAL A 178 -3.80 -4.03 9.66
CA VAL A 178 -4.31 -3.07 10.64
C VAL A 178 -5.23 -3.75 11.64
N ASN A 179 -5.24 -3.25 12.86
CA ASN A 179 -6.28 -3.64 13.80
C ASN A 179 -7.56 -2.87 13.48
N ARG A 180 -8.59 -3.59 13.09
CA ARG A 180 -9.91 -3.03 12.79
C ARG A 180 -10.88 -3.14 13.96
N SER A 181 -10.45 -3.73 15.07
CA SER A 181 -11.29 -3.81 16.26
C SER A 181 -11.46 -2.42 16.87
N PRO A 182 -12.67 -1.98 17.14
CA PRO A 182 -12.89 -0.72 17.83
C PRO A 182 -12.31 -0.80 19.24
N GLU A 183 -11.76 0.30 19.73
CA GLU A 183 -11.40 0.43 21.11
C GLU A 183 -12.70 0.47 21.95
N ILE A 184 -12.80 -0.43 22.93
CA ILE A 184 -13.93 -0.48 23.86
C ILE A 184 -13.42 -0.08 25.23
N VAL A 185 -13.95 1.01 25.77
CA VAL A 185 -13.59 1.52 27.09
C VAL A 185 -14.77 1.32 28.05
N SER A 186 -14.48 0.74 29.22
CA SER A 186 -15.42 0.68 30.34
C SER A 186 -14.84 1.44 31.53
N VAL A 187 -15.58 2.42 32.01
CA VAL A 187 -15.16 3.26 33.13
C VAL A 187 -15.99 2.95 34.36
N GLN A 188 -15.35 2.82 35.51
CA GLN A 188 -16.00 2.75 36.80
C GLN A 188 -15.34 3.80 37.69
N ASP A 189 -16.15 4.62 38.33
CA ASP A 189 -15.71 5.67 39.25
C ASP A 189 -16.39 5.56 40.59
N ALA A 190 -15.73 6.02 41.64
CA ALA A 190 -16.34 6.13 42.98
C ALA A 190 -15.60 7.18 43.81
N LEU A 191 -16.38 7.84 44.67
CA LEU A 191 -15.82 8.66 45.72
C LEU A 191 -15.44 7.76 46.90
N ILE A 192 -14.24 7.95 47.44
CA ILE A 192 -13.73 7.20 48.61
C ILE A 192 -13.55 8.19 49.78
N GLY A 193 -14.33 8.00 50.84
CA GLY A 193 -14.19 8.78 52.05
C GLY A 193 -12.99 8.38 52.90
N LYS A 194 -12.69 9.19 53.91
CA LYS A 194 -11.60 8.91 54.82
C LYS A 194 -11.82 7.57 55.52
N GLY A 195 -10.92 6.62 55.34
CA GLY A 195 -10.95 5.27 55.93
C GLY A 195 -11.86 4.29 55.20
N GLU A 196 -12.47 4.68 54.06
CA GLU A 196 -13.24 3.76 53.24
C GLU A 196 -12.36 2.96 52.30
N THR A 197 -12.87 1.77 51.95
CA THR A 197 -12.29 0.92 50.90
C THR A 197 -13.36 0.64 49.84
N LYS A 198 -13.05 0.82 48.61
CA LYS A 198 -13.89 0.44 47.46
C LYS A 198 -13.24 -0.66 46.65
N SER A 199 -14.08 -1.60 46.19
CA SER A 199 -13.62 -2.68 45.32
C SER A 199 -14.27 -2.53 43.95
N PHE A 200 -13.47 -2.64 42.91
CA PHE A 200 -13.93 -2.61 41.53
C PHE A 200 -13.70 -3.98 40.92
N SER A 201 -14.61 -4.42 40.09
CA SER A 201 -14.47 -5.67 39.36
C SER A 201 -14.51 -5.38 37.86
N PHE A 202 -13.46 -5.79 37.17
CA PHE A 202 -13.34 -5.63 35.72
C PHE A 202 -13.31 -7.00 35.07
N LYS A 203 -14.11 -7.15 34.03
CA LYS A 203 -14.06 -8.31 33.17
C LYS A 203 -13.31 -7.89 31.88
N PRO A 204 -12.19 -8.54 31.55
CA PRO A 204 -11.47 -8.20 30.32
C PRO A 204 -12.34 -8.48 29.10
N PHE A 205 -12.31 -7.60 28.11
CA PHE A 205 -13.03 -7.75 26.85
C PHE A 205 -12.41 -8.80 25.93
N ALA A 206 -11.12 -9.07 26.09
CA ALA A 206 -10.38 -10.09 25.37
C ALA A 206 -9.47 -10.85 26.31
N ALA A 207 -9.09 -12.07 25.93
CA ALA A 207 -8.20 -12.93 26.72
C ALA A 207 -6.72 -12.71 26.37
N ASP A 208 -6.39 -11.72 25.55
CA ASP A 208 -5.05 -11.41 25.10
C ASP A 208 -4.51 -10.10 25.71
N ASP A 209 -3.27 -9.78 25.40
CA ASP A 209 -2.54 -8.60 25.87
C ASP A 209 -3.03 -7.25 25.34
N ARG A 210 -4.11 -7.25 24.52
CA ARG A 210 -4.76 -6.04 24.04
C ARG A 210 -5.70 -5.39 25.07
N CYS A 211 -5.92 -6.02 26.22
CA CYS A 211 -6.65 -5.44 27.32
C CYS A 211 -5.72 -4.71 28.28
N GLY A 212 -5.97 -3.42 28.49
CA GLY A 212 -5.30 -2.59 29.49
C GLY A 212 -6.24 -2.22 30.62
N LEU A 213 -5.74 -2.03 31.82
CA LEU A 213 -6.44 -1.43 32.96
C LEU A 213 -5.66 -0.19 33.39
N ARG A 214 -6.35 0.95 33.40
CA ARG A 214 -5.85 2.20 33.96
C ARG A 214 -6.59 2.51 35.24
N VAL A 215 -5.86 2.78 36.32
CA VAL A 215 -6.44 3.17 37.61
C VAL A 215 -5.89 4.55 37.97
N GLU A 216 -6.80 5.47 38.23
CA GLU A 216 -6.46 6.82 38.66
C GLU A 216 -7.07 7.08 40.04
N ALA A 217 -6.31 7.69 40.93
CA ALA A 217 -6.77 8.16 42.21
C ALA A 217 -6.35 9.62 42.39
N SER A 218 -7.32 10.49 42.70
CA SER A 218 -7.06 11.92 42.85
C SER A 218 -7.89 12.48 43.99
N GLY A 219 -7.35 13.49 44.67
CA GLY A 219 -8.09 14.30 45.64
C GLY A 219 -8.94 15.42 45.01
N TYR A 220 -8.88 15.54 43.69
CA TYR A 220 -9.65 16.51 42.91
C TYR A 220 -10.42 15.78 41.81
N PRO A 221 -11.46 16.40 41.23
CA PRO A 221 -12.10 15.80 40.04
C PRO A 221 -11.05 15.46 38.98
N SER A 222 -11.03 14.24 38.52
CA SER A 222 -10.06 13.82 37.51
C SER A 222 -10.42 14.42 36.14
N ILE A 223 -9.45 15.01 35.48
CA ILE A 223 -9.55 15.43 34.10
C ILE A 223 -8.72 14.43 33.31
N ASP A 224 -9.33 13.76 32.34
CA ASP A 224 -8.59 12.89 31.41
C ASP A 224 -7.78 13.76 30.43
N TRP A 225 -6.58 14.11 30.87
CA TRP A 225 -5.65 14.92 30.08
C TRP A 225 -5.23 14.21 28.79
N ASP A 226 -5.08 12.88 28.83
CA ASP A 226 -4.66 12.13 27.64
C ASP A 226 -5.75 12.10 26.58
N ALA A 227 -7.00 11.90 27.00
CA ALA A 227 -8.13 12.01 26.07
C ALA A 227 -8.27 13.43 25.51
N LEU A 228 -8.09 14.47 26.36
CA LEU A 228 -8.13 15.86 25.92
C LEU A 228 -7.01 16.19 24.92
N PHE A 229 -5.78 15.84 25.23
CA PHE A 229 -4.64 16.09 24.34
C PHE A 229 -4.72 15.26 23.05
N SER A 230 -5.19 14.00 23.15
CA SER A 230 -5.46 13.18 21.97
C SER A 230 -6.55 13.80 21.09
N PHE A 231 -7.63 14.29 21.68
CA PHE A 231 -8.69 14.99 20.94
C PHE A 231 -8.16 16.24 20.22
N ILE A 232 -7.43 17.10 20.95
CA ILE A 232 -6.84 18.32 20.35
C ILE A 232 -5.84 17.95 19.24
N GLY A 233 -4.99 16.96 19.48
CA GLY A 233 -3.96 16.53 18.53
C GLY A 233 -4.52 15.92 17.24
N ASN A 234 -5.59 15.13 17.38
CA ASN A 234 -6.24 14.41 16.27
C ASN A 234 -7.43 15.15 15.66
N TYR A 235 -7.73 16.37 16.12
CA TYR A 235 -8.83 17.14 15.57
C TYR A 235 -8.61 17.46 14.10
N GLN A 236 -9.56 17.08 13.27
CA GLN A 236 -9.39 17.03 11.81
C GLN A 236 -9.43 18.39 11.12
N HIS A 237 -9.83 19.45 11.82
CA HIS A 237 -9.91 20.78 11.25
C HIS A 237 -8.69 21.63 11.65
N SER A 238 -8.16 22.38 10.69
CA SER A 238 -6.96 23.21 10.87
C SER A 238 -7.29 24.70 10.65
N CYS A 239 -8.39 25.17 11.23
CA CYS A 239 -8.68 26.59 11.28
C CYS A 239 -7.70 27.32 12.22
N SER A 240 -7.61 28.63 12.12
CA SER A 240 -6.68 29.42 12.92
C SER A 240 -6.82 29.22 14.43
N GLU A 241 -8.04 29.06 14.90
CA GLU A 241 -8.37 28.80 16.31
C GLU A 241 -7.85 27.45 16.79
N GLN A 242 -8.00 26.41 15.96
CA GLN A 242 -7.56 25.07 16.31
C GLN A 242 -6.01 24.97 16.25
N LEU A 243 -5.38 25.65 15.30
CA LEU A 243 -3.92 25.74 15.25
C LEU A 243 -3.37 26.46 16.48
N ALA A 244 -3.99 27.53 16.91
CA ALA A 244 -3.61 28.27 18.13
C ALA A 244 -3.83 27.42 19.40
N ALA A 245 -4.82 26.53 19.44
CA ALA A 245 -5.07 25.65 20.57
C ALA A 245 -4.09 24.46 20.65
N ARG A 246 -3.42 24.11 19.53
CA ARG A 246 -2.41 23.04 19.47
C ARG A 246 -1.01 23.51 19.88
N GLY A 247 -0.71 24.80 19.73
CA GLY A 247 0.60 25.42 20.03
C GLY A 247 0.69 25.89 21.42
#